data_818fea01c636a72ec91fcab6f1301135
#
_entry.id   818fea01c636a72ec91fcab6f1301135
#
_cell.length_a   1.000
_cell.length_b   1.000
_cell.length_c   1.000
_cell.angle_alpha   90.00
_cell.angle_beta   90.00
_cell.angle_gamma   90.00
#
_symmetry.space_group_name_H-M   'P 1'
#
loop_
_entity.id
_entity.type
_entity.pdbx_description
1 polymer ?
#
loop_
_entity_poly.entity_id
_entity_poly.type
_entity_poly.pdbx_seq_one_letter_code
_entity_poly.pdbx_strand_id
1 'polypeptide(L)'
;MKKKLVFPNLFWWGAASSGPQTEGQYGKVHENVMDYWFKTHPEDFFDNVGPLVASNFFHTYTEDFHLMKEIGVNSFRTSIQWSRLIKNLETGEPDPKGIAFYNAIIEEAKKNQMDLVMNLHHFDLPVELLQKYGGWESKHVVELFVKFAKTAFTCFGDKVHYWTTFNEPMVIPEAGYLYAFHYPNLKGKGKEAVQVIYNLNLTSAKVIQLYRSLGLDGKIGIILNLTPAYPRSNSPEDLEASRFTDDFFNKVFLNPAVKGTFPERLVKQLERDGVLWSHTEKELQLMKSNTVDFLGVNYYHPKRVQAQANPEEYQTPWMPDQYFKEYEWPERRMNPYRGWEIFPKAIYDIAMIVKKEYGNIPWFISENGMGVENEARFIGENGVIDDVYRIEFYEEHLRWLHKAIEEGSHCFGYHAWTVFDCWSWNNAYKNRYGFISVDLETQKRTIKRSGRWYRKVSDNNGFEVEIEE
;
A
#
# COMPACT_ATOMS: atom_id res chain seq x y z
N MET A 1 -8.82 4.27 35.70
CA MET A 1 -9.60 5.46 35.23
C MET A 1 -9.78 5.35 33.70
N LYS A 2 -10.95 5.76 33.14
CA LYS A 2 -11.14 5.77 31.67
C LYS A 2 -10.79 7.15 31.11
N LYS A 3 -10.03 7.21 30.02
CA LYS A 3 -9.73 8.41 29.24
C LYS A 3 -10.31 8.24 27.84
N LYS A 4 -10.99 9.27 27.34
CA LYS A 4 -11.44 9.31 25.94
C LYS A 4 -10.30 9.87 25.07
N LEU A 5 -9.89 9.13 24.04
CA LEU A 5 -8.99 9.61 22.99
C LEU A 5 -9.85 10.21 21.89
N VAL A 6 -9.67 11.49 21.59
CA VAL A 6 -10.45 12.21 20.57
C VAL A 6 -9.50 12.66 19.47
N PHE A 7 -9.82 12.34 18.24
CA PHE A 7 -9.04 12.68 17.06
C PHE A 7 -9.41 14.07 16.50
N PRO A 8 -8.61 14.64 15.60
CA PRO A 8 -8.92 15.93 14.98
C PRO A 8 -10.31 15.97 14.33
N ASN A 9 -10.90 17.15 14.24
CA ASN A 9 -12.13 17.31 13.49
C ASN A 9 -11.92 16.94 12.01
N LEU A 10 -12.93 16.35 11.36
CA LEU A 10 -12.87 15.87 9.99
C LEU A 10 -11.83 14.76 9.74
N PHE A 11 -11.45 14.04 10.78
CA PHE A 11 -10.52 12.91 10.65
C PHE A 11 -11.13 11.82 9.77
N TRP A 12 -10.36 11.29 8.85
CA TRP A 12 -10.79 10.16 8.03
C TRP A 12 -10.79 8.87 8.84
N TRP A 13 -11.98 8.40 9.16
CA TRP A 13 -12.23 7.03 9.61
C TRP A 13 -12.54 6.18 8.39
N GLY A 14 -11.50 5.72 7.74
CA GLY A 14 -11.58 5.10 6.43
C GLY A 14 -11.30 3.62 6.43
N ALA A 15 -11.44 3.05 5.24
CA ALA A 15 -11.00 1.70 4.93
C ALA A 15 -10.40 1.65 3.53
N ALA A 16 -9.51 0.71 3.33
CA ALA A 16 -8.79 0.54 2.08
C ALA A 16 -9.13 -0.77 1.38
N SER A 17 -8.98 -0.75 0.07
CA SER A 17 -9.03 -1.89 -0.81
C SER A 17 -8.18 -1.62 -2.06
N SER A 18 -8.16 -2.54 -3.02
CA SER A 18 -7.55 -2.34 -4.33
C SER A 18 -8.34 -3.02 -5.44
N GLY A 19 -8.24 -2.51 -6.65
CA GLY A 19 -8.93 -3.06 -7.81
C GLY A 19 -8.60 -4.54 -8.05
N PRO A 20 -7.32 -4.94 -8.19
CA PRO A 20 -6.97 -6.33 -8.48
C PRO A 20 -7.38 -7.33 -7.39
N GLN A 21 -7.50 -6.89 -6.15
CA GLN A 21 -7.86 -7.76 -5.02
C GLN A 21 -9.36 -7.91 -4.79
N THR A 22 -10.17 -7.08 -5.41
CA THR A 22 -11.61 -7.02 -5.11
C THR A 22 -12.54 -7.12 -6.32
N GLU A 23 -12.16 -6.58 -7.47
CA GLU A 23 -13.07 -6.41 -8.62
C GLU A 23 -13.34 -7.71 -9.37
N GLY A 24 -12.41 -8.67 -9.36
CA GLY A 24 -12.46 -9.83 -10.24
C GLY A 24 -12.05 -9.48 -11.69
N GLN A 25 -12.11 -10.46 -12.58
CA GLN A 25 -11.70 -10.29 -13.98
C GLN A 25 -12.80 -9.77 -14.92
N TYR A 26 -13.99 -9.57 -14.42
CA TYR A 26 -15.14 -9.13 -15.21
C TYR A 26 -14.87 -7.85 -16.00
N GLY A 27 -15.02 -7.93 -17.33
CA GLY A 27 -14.87 -6.79 -18.23
C GLY A 27 -13.47 -6.20 -18.33
N LYS A 28 -12.43 -6.84 -17.80
CA LYS A 28 -11.04 -6.43 -18.04
C LYS A 28 -10.66 -6.68 -19.49
N VAL A 29 -9.96 -5.70 -20.08
CA VAL A 29 -9.49 -5.78 -21.48
C VAL A 29 -8.18 -6.55 -21.59
N HIS A 30 -7.31 -6.39 -20.55
CA HIS A 30 -6.00 -7.02 -20.50
C HIS A 30 -5.84 -7.83 -19.22
N GLU A 31 -4.98 -8.86 -19.25
CA GLU A 31 -4.50 -9.52 -18.05
C GLU A 31 -3.41 -8.65 -17.40
N ASN A 32 -3.46 -8.46 -16.07
CA ASN A 32 -2.32 -7.94 -15.35
C ASN A 32 -1.37 -9.07 -14.95
N VAL A 33 -0.21 -8.73 -14.38
CA VAL A 33 0.82 -9.70 -13.98
C VAL A 33 0.33 -10.72 -12.96
N MET A 34 -0.63 -10.36 -12.09
CA MET A 34 -1.19 -11.27 -11.09
C MET A 34 -2.21 -12.25 -11.71
N ASP A 35 -3.03 -11.77 -12.65
CA ASP A 35 -3.95 -12.63 -13.43
C ASP A 35 -3.16 -13.68 -14.21
N TYR A 36 -2.08 -13.25 -14.87
CA TYR A 36 -1.21 -14.12 -15.66
C TYR A 36 -0.46 -15.12 -14.79
N TRP A 37 0.05 -14.69 -13.65
CA TRP A 37 0.74 -15.56 -12.69
C TRP A 37 -0.21 -16.66 -12.21
N PHE A 38 -1.41 -16.31 -11.74
CA PHE A 38 -2.39 -17.31 -11.34
C PHE A 38 -2.76 -18.28 -12.47
N LYS A 39 -2.96 -17.77 -13.69
CA LYS A 39 -3.31 -18.59 -14.86
C LYS A 39 -2.22 -19.61 -15.20
N THR A 40 -0.96 -19.25 -15.05
CA THR A 40 0.18 -20.09 -15.42
C THR A 40 0.71 -20.96 -14.29
N HIS A 41 0.54 -20.54 -13.03
CA HIS A 41 1.05 -21.20 -11.84
C HIS A 41 0.02 -21.12 -10.68
N PRO A 42 -1.17 -21.73 -10.83
CA PRO A 42 -2.20 -21.69 -9.80
C PRO A 42 -1.74 -22.33 -8.47
N GLU A 43 -0.79 -23.26 -8.53
CA GLU A 43 -0.19 -23.95 -7.39
C GLU A 43 0.59 -23.02 -6.45
N ASP A 44 0.99 -21.83 -6.90
CA ASP A 44 1.67 -20.83 -6.07
C ASP A 44 0.69 -20.12 -5.10
N PHE A 45 -0.61 -20.32 -5.31
CA PHE A 45 -1.67 -19.65 -4.55
C PHE A 45 -2.36 -20.61 -3.57
N PHE A 46 -2.62 -20.13 -2.37
CA PHE A 46 -3.30 -20.91 -1.35
C PHE A 46 -4.64 -21.45 -1.87
N ASP A 47 -4.86 -22.77 -1.69
CA ASP A 47 -6.02 -23.51 -2.19
C ASP A 47 -6.29 -23.36 -3.71
N ASN A 48 -5.30 -22.94 -4.48
CA ASN A 48 -5.42 -22.64 -5.91
C ASN A 48 -6.53 -21.62 -6.21
N VAL A 49 -6.71 -20.63 -5.32
CA VAL A 49 -7.72 -19.58 -5.46
C VAL A 49 -7.09 -18.30 -6.02
N GLY A 50 -7.54 -17.89 -7.17
CA GLY A 50 -7.05 -16.70 -7.88
C GLY A 50 -8.01 -15.50 -7.85
N PRO A 51 -7.65 -14.44 -8.62
CA PRO A 51 -8.40 -13.19 -8.65
C PRO A 51 -9.61 -13.19 -9.58
N LEU A 52 -10.06 -14.35 -10.07
CA LEU A 52 -11.13 -14.42 -11.10
C LEU A 52 -12.43 -13.76 -10.65
N VAL A 53 -12.84 -14.04 -9.42
CA VAL A 53 -14.01 -13.44 -8.78
C VAL A 53 -13.57 -12.39 -7.76
N ALA A 54 -12.48 -12.66 -7.05
CA ALA A 54 -12.01 -11.88 -5.91
C ALA A 54 -13.15 -11.67 -4.89
N SER A 55 -13.43 -10.44 -4.47
CA SER A 55 -14.59 -10.14 -3.61
C SER A 55 -15.83 -9.77 -4.42
N ASN A 56 -15.83 -10.02 -5.73
CA ASN A 56 -16.94 -9.70 -6.64
C ASN A 56 -17.39 -8.21 -6.62
N PHE A 57 -16.50 -7.31 -6.22
CA PHE A 57 -16.81 -5.89 -6.07
C PHE A 57 -17.36 -5.26 -7.36
N PHE A 58 -16.94 -5.78 -8.53
CA PHE A 58 -17.47 -5.33 -9.82
C PHE A 58 -19.01 -5.38 -9.89
N HIS A 59 -19.63 -6.36 -9.24
CA HIS A 59 -21.10 -6.52 -9.23
C HIS A 59 -21.76 -6.04 -7.93
N THR A 60 -21.02 -5.99 -6.83
CA THR A 60 -21.58 -5.76 -5.49
C THR A 60 -21.26 -4.39 -4.90
N TYR A 61 -20.57 -3.51 -5.66
CA TYR A 61 -20.09 -2.23 -5.15
C TYR A 61 -21.20 -1.38 -4.48
N THR A 62 -22.42 -1.39 -5.00
CA THR A 62 -23.55 -0.63 -4.40
C THR A 62 -23.86 -1.13 -2.98
N GLU A 63 -23.94 -2.46 -2.78
CA GLU A 63 -24.13 -3.06 -1.46
C GLU A 63 -22.91 -2.80 -0.56
N ASP A 64 -21.72 -2.97 -1.10
CA ASP A 64 -20.47 -2.78 -0.38
C ASP A 64 -20.32 -1.33 0.14
N PHE A 65 -20.66 -0.32 -0.66
CA PHE A 65 -20.68 1.09 -0.20
C PHE A 65 -21.74 1.33 0.89
N HIS A 66 -22.88 0.70 0.80
CA HIS A 66 -23.90 0.79 1.85
C HIS A 66 -23.38 0.19 3.17
N LEU A 67 -22.77 -0.98 3.12
CA LEU A 67 -22.18 -1.62 4.29
C LEU A 67 -20.99 -0.82 4.86
N MET A 68 -20.14 -0.22 4.02
CA MET A 68 -19.11 0.71 4.47
C MET A 68 -19.70 1.87 5.29
N LYS A 69 -20.79 2.47 4.80
CA LYS A 69 -21.49 3.53 5.54
C LYS A 69 -22.06 3.02 6.86
N GLU A 70 -22.61 1.81 6.87
CA GLU A 70 -23.15 1.18 8.08
C GLU A 70 -22.08 0.98 9.17
N ILE A 71 -20.83 0.69 8.80
CA ILE A 71 -19.72 0.58 9.74
C ILE A 71 -18.97 1.91 10.00
N GLY A 72 -19.51 3.04 9.52
CA GLY A 72 -18.99 4.37 9.83
C GLY A 72 -17.81 4.82 8.97
N VAL A 73 -17.54 4.18 7.87
CA VAL A 73 -16.49 4.61 6.92
C VAL A 73 -16.91 5.94 6.28
N ASN A 74 -16.05 6.96 6.37
CA ASN A 74 -16.26 8.28 5.78
C ASN A 74 -15.24 8.60 4.66
N SER A 75 -14.25 7.72 4.48
CA SER A 75 -13.26 7.81 3.40
C SER A 75 -12.91 6.40 2.91
N PHE A 76 -12.84 6.22 1.61
CA PHE A 76 -12.54 4.93 0.99
C PHE A 76 -11.37 5.06 0.00
N ARG A 77 -10.41 4.16 0.05
CA ARG A 77 -9.33 4.06 -0.92
C ARG A 77 -9.45 2.80 -1.74
N THR A 78 -9.38 2.94 -3.05
CA THR A 78 -9.23 1.83 -3.99
C THR A 78 -8.31 2.23 -5.14
N SER A 79 -8.18 1.41 -6.17
CA SER A 79 -7.33 1.68 -7.32
C SER A 79 -8.04 1.49 -8.65
N ILE A 80 -7.60 2.24 -9.66
CA ILE A 80 -8.01 2.05 -11.05
C ILE A 80 -7.06 1.04 -11.68
N GLN A 81 -7.60 -0.09 -12.16
CA GLN A 81 -6.78 -1.07 -12.88
C GLN A 81 -6.47 -0.57 -14.29
N TRP A 82 -5.17 -0.45 -14.62
CA TRP A 82 -4.70 -0.13 -15.96
C TRP A 82 -5.31 -1.08 -17.00
N SER A 83 -5.29 -2.37 -16.69
CA SER A 83 -5.83 -3.46 -17.51
C SER A 83 -7.36 -3.42 -17.76
N ARG A 84 -8.10 -2.64 -16.95
CA ARG A 84 -9.55 -2.43 -17.11
C ARG A 84 -9.87 -1.13 -17.84
N LEU A 85 -9.16 -0.05 -17.50
CA LEU A 85 -9.47 1.28 -18.03
C LEU A 85 -8.98 1.46 -19.47
N ILE A 86 -7.84 0.89 -19.84
CA ILE A 86 -7.20 1.14 -21.12
C ILE A 86 -7.45 0.00 -22.10
N LYS A 87 -8.01 0.36 -23.28
CA LYS A 87 -8.22 -0.56 -24.40
C LYS A 87 -6.95 -0.72 -25.24
N ASN A 88 -6.24 0.37 -25.49
CA ASN A 88 -5.00 0.36 -26.26
C ASN A 88 -3.85 0.88 -25.39
N LEU A 89 -2.97 -0.02 -24.96
CA LEU A 89 -1.86 0.30 -24.03
C LEU A 89 -0.84 1.28 -24.62
N GLU A 90 -0.66 1.30 -25.94
CA GLU A 90 0.32 2.19 -26.59
C GLU A 90 -0.18 3.64 -26.70
N THR A 91 -1.47 3.82 -26.95
CA THR A 91 -2.05 5.14 -27.15
C THR A 91 -2.67 5.74 -25.88
N GLY A 92 -3.02 4.90 -24.91
CA GLY A 92 -3.81 5.29 -23.73
C GLY A 92 -5.31 5.43 -24.04
N GLU A 93 -5.80 4.91 -25.20
CA GLU A 93 -7.23 4.91 -25.52
C GLU A 93 -8.01 4.12 -24.46
N PRO A 94 -9.04 4.73 -23.83
CA PRO A 94 -9.80 4.05 -22.79
C PRO A 94 -10.81 3.05 -23.34
N ASP A 95 -11.16 2.05 -22.52
CA ASP A 95 -12.31 1.20 -22.73
C ASP A 95 -13.59 1.88 -22.16
N PRO A 96 -14.66 2.02 -22.97
CA PRO A 96 -15.90 2.64 -22.50
C PRO A 96 -16.54 1.93 -21.30
N LYS A 97 -16.40 0.60 -21.18
CA LYS A 97 -16.91 -0.17 -20.05
C LYS A 97 -16.10 0.11 -18.78
N GLY A 98 -14.78 0.25 -18.92
CA GLY A 98 -13.91 0.66 -17.82
C GLY A 98 -14.25 2.06 -17.30
N ILE A 99 -14.49 3.03 -18.21
CA ILE A 99 -14.96 4.36 -17.83
C ILE A 99 -16.29 4.29 -17.09
N ALA A 100 -17.26 3.53 -17.62
CA ALA A 100 -18.59 3.40 -16.99
C ALA A 100 -18.50 2.81 -15.59
N PHE A 101 -17.69 1.76 -15.39
CA PHE A 101 -17.50 1.13 -14.08
C PHE A 101 -16.90 2.09 -13.06
N TYR A 102 -15.79 2.77 -13.36
CA TYR A 102 -15.16 3.70 -12.41
C TYR A 102 -16.02 4.94 -12.15
N ASN A 103 -16.77 5.43 -13.13
CA ASN A 103 -17.79 6.46 -12.86
C ASN A 103 -18.84 5.99 -11.86
N ALA A 104 -19.32 4.74 -11.98
CA ALA A 104 -20.29 4.19 -11.04
C ALA A 104 -19.71 4.11 -9.61
N ILE A 105 -18.46 3.71 -9.44
CA ILE A 105 -17.76 3.70 -8.13
C ILE A 105 -17.68 5.12 -7.55
N ILE A 106 -17.30 6.10 -8.36
CA ILE A 106 -17.19 7.51 -7.95
C ILE A 106 -18.55 8.06 -7.51
N GLU A 107 -19.60 7.79 -8.27
CA GLU A 107 -20.97 8.24 -7.92
C GLU A 107 -21.48 7.56 -6.64
N GLU A 108 -21.20 6.26 -6.43
CA GLU A 108 -21.59 5.58 -5.18
C GLU A 108 -20.84 6.14 -3.97
N ALA A 109 -19.53 6.44 -4.09
CA ALA A 109 -18.79 7.10 -3.02
C ALA A 109 -19.41 8.45 -2.66
N LYS A 110 -19.74 9.28 -3.67
CA LYS A 110 -20.39 10.58 -3.50
C LYS A 110 -21.78 10.46 -2.85
N LYS A 111 -22.61 9.52 -3.32
CA LYS A 111 -23.94 9.24 -2.77
C LYS A 111 -23.90 8.85 -1.31
N ASN A 112 -22.86 8.11 -0.92
CA ASN A 112 -22.65 7.69 0.47
C ASN A 112 -21.85 8.72 1.30
N GLN A 113 -21.50 9.88 0.73
CA GLN A 113 -20.77 10.97 1.41
C GLN A 113 -19.39 10.52 1.90
N MET A 114 -18.68 9.75 1.09
CA MET A 114 -17.32 9.30 1.37
C MET A 114 -16.32 10.06 0.53
N ASP A 115 -15.25 10.52 1.15
CA ASP A 115 -14.07 10.95 0.42
C ASP A 115 -13.45 9.75 -0.29
N LEU A 116 -13.12 9.91 -1.58
CA LEU A 116 -12.56 8.84 -2.38
C LEU A 116 -11.09 9.14 -2.70
N VAL A 117 -10.21 8.20 -2.31
CA VAL A 117 -8.80 8.21 -2.71
C VAL A 117 -8.63 7.19 -3.82
N MET A 118 -8.26 7.65 -5.02
CA MET A 118 -8.01 6.79 -6.17
C MET A 118 -6.51 6.61 -6.41
N ASN A 119 -6.06 5.37 -6.32
CA ASN A 119 -4.69 4.98 -6.61
C ASN A 119 -4.54 4.52 -8.05
N LEU A 120 -3.45 4.91 -8.73
CA LEU A 120 -3.24 4.57 -10.15
C LEU A 120 -2.57 3.21 -10.35
N HIS A 121 -1.80 2.69 -9.39
CA HIS A 121 -1.11 1.40 -9.53
C HIS A 121 -1.05 0.63 -8.22
N HIS A 122 -1.49 -0.63 -8.27
CA HIS A 122 -1.48 -1.55 -7.12
C HIS A 122 -0.98 -2.94 -7.54
N PHE A 123 0.30 -3.04 -7.97
CA PHE A 123 1.00 -4.25 -8.45
C PHE A 123 0.40 -4.88 -9.71
N ASP A 124 -0.41 -4.14 -10.46
CA ASP A 124 -1.28 -4.64 -11.54
C ASP A 124 -0.83 -4.19 -12.93
N LEU A 125 0.49 -4.19 -13.18
CA LEU A 125 1.04 -3.94 -14.51
C LEU A 125 0.39 -4.88 -15.55
N PRO A 126 -0.12 -4.39 -16.70
CA PRO A 126 -0.51 -5.26 -17.80
C PRO A 126 0.64 -6.17 -18.22
N VAL A 127 0.39 -7.49 -18.25
CA VAL A 127 1.46 -8.48 -18.48
C VAL A 127 2.12 -8.31 -19.84
N GLU A 128 1.39 -7.85 -20.84
CA GLU A 128 1.90 -7.54 -22.17
C GLU A 128 3.06 -6.54 -22.15
N LEU A 129 3.01 -5.55 -21.25
CA LEU A 129 4.08 -4.55 -21.10
C LEU A 129 5.35 -5.15 -20.46
N LEU A 130 5.18 -6.13 -19.58
CA LEU A 130 6.31 -6.88 -19.04
C LEU A 130 6.94 -7.75 -20.13
N GLN A 131 6.12 -8.52 -20.86
CA GLN A 131 6.58 -9.46 -21.91
C GLN A 131 7.23 -8.73 -23.09
N LYS A 132 6.68 -7.60 -23.50
CA LYS A 132 7.14 -6.86 -24.68
C LYS A 132 8.31 -5.93 -24.41
N TYR A 133 8.34 -5.31 -23.22
CA TYR A 133 9.26 -4.22 -22.92
C TYR A 133 10.11 -4.42 -21.67
N GLY A 134 9.92 -5.50 -20.93
CA GLY A 134 10.62 -5.72 -19.65
C GLY A 134 9.98 -5.00 -18.45
N GLY A 135 8.73 -4.57 -18.56
CA GLY A 135 7.99 -3.95 -17.46
C GLY A 135 8.66 -2.66 -16.94
N TRP A 136 8.76 -2.54 -15.64
CA TRP A 136 9.28 -1.33 -14.99
C TRP A 136 10.79 -1.08 -15.17
N GLU A 137 11.54 -2.02 -15.75
CA GLU A 137 12.92 -1.76 -16.19
C GLU A 137 12.98 -0.80 -17.39
N SER A 138 11.89 -0.71 -18.15
CA SER A 138 11.80 0.06 -19.39
C SER A 138 11.29 1.49 -19.16
N LYS A 139 12.04 2.48 -19.63
CA LYS A 139 11.56 3.88 -19.67
C LYS A 139 10.40 4.07 -20.66
N HIS A 140 10.22 3.17 -21.64
CA HIS A 140 9.03 3.20 -22.48
C HIS A 140 7.75 2.89 -21.70
N VAL A 141 7.80 1.94 -20.76
CA VAL A 141 6.67 1.64 -19.87
C VAL A 141 6.35 2.82 -18.94
N VAL A 142 7.37 3.58 -18.51
CA VAL A 142 7.17 4.85 -17.79
C VAL A 142 6.29 5.81 -18.60
N GLU A 143 6.59 6.00 -19.89
CA GLU A 143 5.80 6.89 -20.77
C GLU A 143 4.38 6.35 -21.01
N LEU A 144 4.22 5.03 -21.14
CA LEU A 144 2.89 4.43 -21.27
C LEU A 144 2.04 4.61 -20.01
N PHE A 145 2.66 4.53 -18.83
CA PHE A 145 1.96 4.82 -17.59
C PHE A 145 1.51 6.28 -17.48
N VAL A 146 2.31 7.22 -17.95
CA VAL A 146 1.93 8.63 -18.02
C VAL A 146 0.71 8.84 -18.93
N LYS A 147 0.62 8.10 -20.06
CA LYS A 147 -0.57 8.11 -20.91
C LYS A 147 -1.80 7.55 -20.21
N PHE A 148 -1.66 6.44 -19.50
CA PHE A 148 -2.73 5.88 -18.67
C PHE A 148 -3.20 6.88 -17.61
N ALA A 149 -2.28 7.50 -16.87
CA ALA A 149 -2.60 8.52 -15.87
C ALA A 149 -3.34 9.71 -16.49
N LYS A 150 -2.91 10.17 -17.69
CA LYS A 150 -3.59 11.23 -18.44
C LYS A 150 -5.04 10.85 -18.73
N THR A 151 -5.28 9.63 -19.18
CA THR A 151 -6.63 9.15 -19.46
C THR A 151 -7.47 9.10 -18.19
N ALA A 152 -6.93 8.56 -17.07
CA ALA A 152 -7.63 8.53 -15.78
C ALA A 152 -8.00 9.94 -15.30
N PHE A 153 -7.07 10.90 -15.36
CA PHE A 153 -7.32 12.29 -14.97
C PHE A 153 -8.32 12.99 -15.90
N THR A 154 -8.27 12.71 -17.20
CA THR A 154 -9.22 13.28 -18.15
C THR A 154 -10.65 12.75 -17.93
N CYS A 155 -10.78 11.48 -17.57
CA CYS A 155 -12.10 10.85 -17.35
C CYS A 155 -12.71 11.16 -15.98
N PHE A 156 -11.88 11.36 -14.95
CA PHE A 156 -12.34 11.35 -13.55
C PHE A 156 -11.80 12.52 -12.71
N GLY A 157 -10.87 13.31 -13.22
CA GLY A 157 -10.15 14.33 -12.44
C GLY A 157 -11.02 15.45 -11.90
N ASP A 158 -12.15 15.74 -12.54
CA ASP A 158 -13.16 16.71 -12.09
C ASP A 158 -14.03 16.19 -10.94
N LYS A 159 -13.99 14.88 -10.64
CA LYS A 159 -14.86 14.20 -9.67
C LYS A 159 -14.08 13.61 -8.50
N VAL A 160 -12.80 13.31 -8.68
CA VAL A 160 -11.91 12.72 -7.66
C VAL A 160 -10.90 13.77 -7.22
N HIS A 161 -10.90 14.08 -5.91
CA HIS A 161 -10.05 15.13 -5.34
C HIS A 161 -8.76 14.60 -4.71
N TYR A 162 -8.66 13.30 -4.45
CA TYR A 162 -7.47 12.69 -3.85
C TYR A 162 -6.96 11.55 -4.72
N TRP A 163 -5.77 11.77 -5.30
CA TRP A 163 -5.10 10.81 -6.15
C TRP A 163 -3.80 10.34 -5.53
N THR A 164 -3.43 9.09 -5.79
CA THR A 164 -2.09 8.58 -5.47
C THR A 164 -1.49 7.91 -6.69
N THR A 165 -0.18 8.10 -6.90
CA THR A 165 0.52 7.58 -8.07
C THR A 165 0.72 6.08 -7.98
N PHE A 166 1.24 5.60 -6.85
CA PHE A 166 1.51 4.20 -6.56
C PHE A 166 1.06 3.83 -5.16
N ASN A 167 0.66 2.56 -5.00
CA ASN A 167 0.63 1.88 -3.71
C ASN A 167 1.89 1.03 -3.58
N GLU A 168 2.66 1.24 -2.50
CA GLU A 168 3.82 0.43 -2.11
C GLU A 168 4.82 0.16 -3.25
N PRO A 169 5.35 1.18 -3.92
CA PRO A 169 6.20 0.95 -5.08
C PRO A 169 7.44 0.08 -4.77
N MET A 170 7.94 0.07 -3.52
CA MET A 170 9.07 -0.76 -3.12
C MET A 170 8.77 -2.27 -3.20
N VAL A 171 7.52 -2.69 -3.04
CA VAL A 171 7.12 -4.10 -3.16
C VAL A 171 7.42 -4.66 -4.55
N ILE A 172 7.34 -3.84 -5.60
CA ILE A 172 7.62 -4.29 -6.97
C ILE A 172 9.06 -4.79 -7.14
N PRO A 173 10.12 -4.01 -6.85
CA PRO A 173 11.49 -4.50 -6.92
C PRO A 173 11.81 -5.53 -5.83
N GLU A 174 11.33 -5.33 -4.59
CA GLU A 174 11.59 -6.25 -3.48
C GLU A 174 11.01 -7.64 -3.76
N ALA A 175 9.74 -7.72 -4.05
CA ALA A 175 9.06 -9.00 -4.23
C ALA A 175 9.23 -9.61 -5.63
N GLY A 176 9.36 -8.78 -6.66
CA GLY A 176 9.42 -9.25 -8.04
C GLY A 176 10.84 -9.54 -8.57
N TYR A 177 11.88 -8.90 -7.98
CA TYR A 177 13.26 -8.96 -8.50
C TYR A 177 14.29 -9.45 -7.47
N LEU A 178 14.14 -9.07 -6.19
CA LEU A 178 15.09 -9.48 -5.16
C LEU A 178 14.76 -10.87 -4.59
N TYR A 179 13.52 -11.11 -4.18
CA TYR A 179 13.15 -12.25 -3.33
C TYR A 179 12.09 -13.20 -3.90
N ALA A 180 11.56 -12.96 -5.09
CA ALA A 180 10.61 -13.83 -5.81
C ALA A 180 9.29 -14.10 -5.04
N PHE A 181 8.71 -13.10 -4.40
CA PHE A 181 7.40 -13.23 -3.72
C PHE A 181 6.21 -12.84 -4.60
N HIS A 182 6.44 -12.05 -5.66
CA HIS A 182 5.46 -11.66 -6.67
C HIS A 182 6.03 -11.87 -8.07
N TYR A 183 5.12 -12.01 -9.05
CA TYR A 183 5.51 -12.06 -10.45
C TYR A 183 6.27 -10.75 -10.86
N PRO A 184 7.38 -10.84 -11.60
CA PRO A 184 7.85 -11.94 -12.43
C PRO A 184 8.65 -13.05 -11.70
N ASN A 185 8.61 -13.13 -10.39
CA ASN A 185 9.23 -14.17 -9.57
C ASN A 185 10.75 -14.31 -9.79
N LEU A 186 11.42 -13.20 -10.07
CA LEU A 186 12.87 -13.16 -10.21
C LEU A 186 13.52 -13.11 -8.83
N LYS A 187 14.68 -13.74 -8.69
CA LYS A 187 15.49 -13.74 -7.48
C LYS A 187 16.91 -13.30 -7.79
N GLY A 188 17.52 -12.55 -6.86
CA GLY A 188 18.92 -12.14 -7.00
C GLY A 188 19.17 -11.13 -8.11
N LYS A 189 18.17 -10.35 -8.51
CA LYS A 189 18.23 -9.35 -9.57
C LYS A 189 18.39 -7.94 -8.99
N GLY A 190 19.43 -7.76 -8.16
CA GLY A 190 19.62 -6.52 -7.43
C GLY A 190 19.86 -5.30 -8.31
N LYS A 191 20.63 -5.43 -9.40
CA LYS A 191 20.89 -4.34 -10.34
C LYS A 191 19.60 -3.92 -11.08
N GLU A 192 18.82 -4.88 -11.53
CA GLU A 192 17.53 -4.66 -12.16
C GLU A 192 16.55 -4.02 -11.18
N ALA A 193 16.51 -4.49 -9.93
CA ALA A 193 15.69 -3.92 -8.86
C ALA A 193 16.01 -2.43 -8.61
N VAL A 194 17.28 -2.07 -8.60
CA VAL A 194 17.76 -0.68 -8.45
C VAL A 194 17.29 0.20 -9.61
N GLN A 195 17.30 -0.30 -10.85
CA GLN A 195 16.74 0.43 -12.00
C GLN A 195 15.23 0.58 -11.91
N VAL A 196 14.51 -0.46 -11.49
CA VAL A 196 13.06 -0.41 -11.28
C VAL A 196 12.69 0.63 -10.22
N ILE A 197 13.42 0.70 -9.10
CA ILE A 197 13.22 1.74 -8.07
C ILE A 197 13.31 3.14 -8.68
N TYR A 198 14.32 3.40 -9.49
CA TYR A 198 14.50 4.69 -10.15
C TYR A 198 13.33 5.00 -11.09
N ASN A 199 12.97 4.07 -11.96
CA ASN A 199 11.90 4.27 -12.95
C ASN A 199 10.53 4.51 -12.30
N LEU A 200 10.24 3.85 -11.17
CA LEU A 200 8.99 4.09 -10.41
C LEU A 200 8.96 5.51 -9.80
N ASN A 201 10.07 5.97 -9.23
CA ASN A 201 10.19 7.35 -8.75
C ASN A 201 10.03 8.40 -9.87
N LEU A 202 10.70 8.16 -11.00
CA LEU A 202 10.58 9.00 -12.19
C LEU A 202 9.14 9.03 -12.72
N THR A 203 8.47 7.87 -12.76
CA THR A 203 7.07 7.76 -13.17
C THR A 203 6.16 8.58 -12.27
N SER A 204 6.31 8.45 -10.95
CA SER A 204 5.53 9.23 -9.99
C SER A 204 5.69 10.73 -10.22
N ALA A 205 6.92 11.23 -10.37
CA ALA A 205 7.19 12.64 -10.62
C ALA A 205 6.61 13.15 -11.95
N LYS A 206 6.68 12.35 -13.03
CA LYS A 206 6.05 12.67 -14.32
C LYS A 206 4.52 12.74 -14.22
N VAL A 207 3.91 11.83 -13.48
CA VAL A 207 2.46 11.83 -13.26
C VAL A 207 2.03 13.03 -12.43
N ILE A 208 2.80 13.42 -11.40
CA ILE A 208 2.55 14.64 -10.62
C ILE A 208 2.67 15.89 -11.49
N GLN A 209 3.70 15.98 -12.34
CA GLN A 209 3.85 17.06 -13.30
C GLN A 209 2.64 17.17 -14.24
N LEU A 210 2.22 16.02 -14.79
CA LEU A 210 1.04 15.95 -15.64
C LEU A 210 -0.22 16.42 -14.90
N TYR A 211 -0.47 15.90 -13.68
CA TYR A 211 -1.63 16.26 -12.87
C TYR A 211 -1.74 17.78 -12.67
N ARG A 212 -0.62 18.43 -12.30
CA ARG A 212 -0.56 19.88 -12.11
C ARG A 212 -0.77 20.66 -13.41
N SER A 213 -0.25 20.14 -14.52
CA SER A 213 -0.42 20.79 -15.84
C SER A 213 -1.87 20.78 -16.33
N LEU A 214 -2.70 19.87 -15.83
CA LEU A 214 -4.13 19.80 -16.16
C LEU A 214 -4.99 20.79 -15.37
N GLY A 215 -4.43 21.45 -14.34
CA GLY A 215 -5.15 22.45 -13.54
C GLY A 215 -6.34 21.87 -12.74
N LEU A 216 -6.26 20.60 -12.33
CA LEU A 216 -7.30 19.93 -11.57
C LEU A 216 -7.36 20.44 -10.12
N ASP A 217 -8.58 20.57 -9.60
CA ASP A 217 -8.84 21.00 -8.22
C ASP A 217 -8.82 19.80 -7.27
N GLY A 218 -7.65 19.40 -6.85
CA GLY A 218 -7.46 18.27 -5.95
C GLY A 218 -6.00 18.15 -5.52
N LYS A 219 -5.66 17.01 -4.92
CA LYS A 219 -4.33 16.71 -4.39
C LYS A 219 -3.81 15.40 -4.94
N ILE A 220 -2.50 15.32 -5.14
CA ILE A 220 -1.82 14.12 -5.59
C ILE A 220 -0.74 13.70 -4.60
N GLY A 221 -0.79 12.45 -4.17
CA GLY A 221 0.14 11.83 -3.23
C GLY A 221 0.76 10.56 -3.76
N ILE A 222 1.39 9.84 -2.85
CA ILE A 222 1.90 8.47 -3.02
C ILE A 222 1.63 7.68 -1.74
N ILE A 223 1.45 6.38 -1.87
CA ILE A 223 1.30 5.49 -0.72
C ILE A 223 2.56 4.64 -0.56
N LEU A 224 3.21 4.72 0.59
CA LEU A 224 4.45 4.03 0.89
C LEU A 224 4.26 3.01 2.01
N ASN A 225 4.76 1.79 1.81
CA ASN A 225 4.92 0.81 2.88
C ASN A 225 6.16 1.18 3.69
N LEU A 226 5.98 1.83 4.82
CA LEU A 226 7.09 2.18 5.70
C LEU A 226 7.28 1.10 6.77
N THR A 227 8.45 0.48 6.72
CA THR A 227 8.88 -0.57 7.66
C THR A 227 10.11 -0.08 8.42
N PRO A 228 9.95 0.69 9.51
CA PRO A 228 11.09 1.22 10.24
C PRO A 228 12.07 0.12 10.62
N ALA A 229 13.35 0.35 10.38
CA ALA A 229 14.42 -0.60 10.64
C ALA A 229 14.98 -0.41 12.04
N TYR A 230 14.79 -1.40 12.92
CA TYR A 230 15.32 -1.39 14.28
C TYR A 230 16.57 -2.25 14.38
N PRO A 231 17.71 -1.68 14.84
CA PRO A 231 18.96 -2.43 14.99
C PRO A 231 18.87 -3.42 16.17
N ARG A 232 19.58 -4.53 16.09
CA ARG A 232 19.71 -5.50 17.19
C ARG A 232 20.36 -4.86 18.43
N SER A 233 21.34 -4.01 18.21
CA SER A 233 22.09 -3.35 19.29
C SER A 233 22.52 -1.93 18.90
N ASN A 234 23.16 -1.23 19.85
CA ASN A 234 23.76 0.08 19.60
C ASN A 234 25.21 -0.01 19.07
N SER A 235 25.68 -1.19 18.64
CA SER A 235 26.99 -1.30 18.00
C SER A 235 27.04 -0.49 16.69
N PRO A 236 28.17 0.07 16.30
CA PRO A 236 28.30 0.81 15.04
C PRO A 236 27.84 0.00 13.82
N GLU A 237 28.14 -1.30 13.81
CA GLU A 237 27.82 -2.24 12.72
C GLU A 237 26.30 -2.47 12.61
N ASP A 238 25.60 -2.73 13.72
CA ASP A 238 24.16 -2.93 13.74
C ASP A 238 23.42 -1.61 13.40
N LEU A 239 23.92 -0.47 13.87
CA LEU A 239 23.39 0.85 13.53
C LEU A 239 23.58 1.16 12.04
N GLU A 240 24.70 0.76 11.44
CA GLU A 240 24.94 0.95 10.01
C GLU A 240 24.02 0.06 9.17
N ALA A 241 23.83 -1.21 9.55
CA ALA A 241 22.88 -2.11 8.92
C ALA A 241 21.44 -1.53 8.95
N SER A 242 21.02 -0.99 10.08
CA SER A 242 19.72 -0.34 10.22
C SER A 242 19.59 0.90 9.32
N ARG A 243 20.62 1.74 9.26
CA ARG A 243 20.62 2.93 8.40
C ARG A 243 20.55 2.59 6.92
N PHE A 244 21.33 1.59 6.47
CA PHE A 244 21.27 1.14 5.08
C PHE A 244 19.88 0.58 4.75
N THR A 245 19.33 -0.25 5.62
CA THR A 245 18.02 -0.84 5.44
C THR A 245 16.93 0.24 5.32
N ASP A 246 16.97 1.27 6.17
CA ASP A 246 16.04 2.38 6.12
C ASP A 246 16.21 3.22 4.84
N ASP A 247 17.46 3.50 4.42
CA ASP A 247 17.72 4.22 3.18
C ASP A 247 17.24 3.45 1.95
N PHE A 248 17.47 2.12 1.90
CA PHE A 248 17.14 1.30 0.73
C PHE A 248 15.66 0.92 0.64
N PHE A 249 15.00 0.60 1.75
CA PHE A 249 13.60 0.12 1.71
C PHE A 249 12.55 1.22 1.98
N ASN A 250 12.92 2.28 2.70
CA ASN A 250 12.00 3.36 3.05
C ASN A 250 12.35 4.67 2.34
N LYS A 251 13.54 5.22 2.59
CA LYS A 251 13.90 6.57 2.14
C LYS A 251 14.14 6.68 0.64
N VAL A 252 14.43 5.58 -0.05
CA VAL A 252 14.60 5.56 -1.51
C VAL A 252 13.34 5.98 -2.28
N PHE A 253 12.15 5.87 -1.65
CA PHE A 253 10.89 6.41 -2.16
C PHE A 253 10.43 7.64 -1.38
N LEU A 254 10.59 7.66 -0.06
CA LEU A 254 10.12 8.75 0.78
C LEU A 254 10.86 10.07 0.49
N ASN A 255 12.18 10.03 0.28
CA ASN A 255 12.95 11.21 -0.06
C ASN A 255 12.57 11.81 -1.42
N PRO A 256 12.55 11.04 -2.53
CA PRO A 256 12.11 11.59 -3.82
C PRO A 256 10.67 12.10 -3.78
N ALA A 257 9.77 11.41 -3.10
CA ALA A 257 8.37 11.81 -2.99
C ALA A 257 8.20 13.18 -2.33
N VAL A 258 8.90 13.44 -1.21
CA VAL A 258 8.69 14.65 -0.41
C VAL A 258 9.77 15.72 -0.64
N LYS A 259 11.02 15.33 -0.85
CA LYS A 259 12.16 16.24 -1.00
C LYS A 259 12.62 16.39 -2.47
N GLY A 260 12.16 15.51 -3.36
CA GLY A 260 12.56 15.50 -4.78
C GLY A 260 13.98 14.99 -5.04
N THR A 261 14.63 14.36 -4.04
CA THR A 261 16.01 13.88 -4.15
C THR A 261 16.17 12.51 -3.49
N PHE A 262 17.05 11.67 -3.99
CA PHE A 262 17.39 10.41 -3.36
C PHE A 262 18.27 10.60 -2.11
N PRO A 263 18.31 9.63 -1.16
CA PRO A 263 19.27 9.64 -0.06
C PRO A 263 20.71 9.63 -0.59
N GLU A 264 21.45 10.70 -0.34
CA GLU A 264 22.80 10.89 -0.89
C GLU A 264 23.76 9.74 -0.52
N ARG A 265 23.62 9.22 0.71
CA ARG A 265 24.44 8.11 1.19
C ARG A 265 24.17 6.83 0.42
N LEU A 266 22.91 6.53 0.12
CA LEU A 266 22.53 5.38 -0.68
C LEU A 266 23.03 5.51 -2.12
N VAL A 267 22.86 6.67 -2.75
CA VAL A 267 23.37 6.92 -4.11
C VAL A 267 24.85 6.66 -4.21
N LYS A 268 25.67 7.23 -3.29
CA LYS A 268 27.10 7.01 -3.22
C LYS A 268 27.47 5.53 -3.00
N GLN A 269 26.65 4.80 -2.22
CA GLN A 269 26.89 3.38 -2.00
C GLN A 269 26.63 2.57 -3.27
N LEU A 270 25.48 2.78 -3.93
CA LEU A 270 25.15 2.09 -5.18
C LEU A 270 26.12 2.40 -6.31
N GLU A 271 26.67 3.63 -6.34
CA GLU A 271 27.71 4.02 -7.30
C GLU A 271 29.03 3.26 -7.04
N ARG A 272 29.49 3.20 -5.78
CA ARG A 272 30.67 2.41 -5.40
C ARG A 272 30.53 0.93 -5.76
N ASP A 273 29.33 0.40 -5.61
CA ASP A 273 29.03 -1.01 -5.91
C ASP A 273 28.86 -1.27 -7.42
N GLY A 274 28.84 -0.22 -8.25
CA GLY A 274 28.66 -0.34 -9.71
C GLY A 274 27.26 -0.76 -10.14
N VAL A 275 26.25 -0.52 -9.30
CA VAL A 275 24.84 -0.89 -9.56
C VAL A 275 23.89 0.31 -9.59
N LEU A 276 24.42 1.53 -9.54
CA LEU A 276 23.58 2.73 -9.63
C LEU A 276 22.76 2.72 -10.93
N TRP A 277 21.50 3.12 -10.82
CA TRP A 277 20.56 3.25 -11.94
C TRP A 277 21.03 4.20 -13.04
N SER A 278 20.61 3.94 -14.26
CA SER A 278 20.78 4.86 -15.38
C SER A 278 19.80 6.03 -15.26
N HIS A 279 20.31 7.25 -15.31
CA HIS A 279 19.55 8.48 -15.19
C HIS A 279 20.11 9.61 -16.06
N THR A 280 19.34 10.68 -16.17
CA THR A 280 19.77 11.96 -16.76
C THR A 280 19.58 13.09 -15.76
N GLU A 281 20.36 14.15 -15.88
CA GLU A 281 20.21 15.34 -15.04
C GLU A 281 18.82 15.97 -15.18
N LYS A 282 18.26 15.94 -16.39
CA LYS A 282 16.90 16.43 -16.66
C LYS A 282 15.84 15.66 -15.88
N GLU A 283 15.99 14.35 -15.76
CA GLU A 283 15.08 13.51 -14.96
C GLU A 283 15.18 13.82 -13.46
N LEU A 284 16.41 14.00 -12.95
CA LEU A 284 16.62 14.39 -11.55
C LEU A 284 16.02 15.75 -11.24
N GLN A 285 16.18 16.73 -12.15
CA GLN A 285 15.56 18.05 -12.01
C GLN A 285 14.02 17.99 -12.07
N LEU A 286 13.45 17.11 -12.91
CA LEU A 286 12.01 16.88 -12.98
C LEU A 286 11.49 16.33 -11.63
N MET A 287 12.15 15.34 -11.04
CA MET A 287 11.78 14.79 -9.73
C MET A 287 11.87 15.86 -8.64
N LYS A 288 12.93 16.68 -8.64
CA LYS A 288 13.11 17.75 -7.66
C LYS A 288 11.97 18.79 -7.70
N SER A 289 11.38 19.02 -8.86
CA SER A 289 10.33 20.02 -9.07
C SER A 289 8.90 19.47 -8.93
N ASN A 290 8.74 18.15 -8.78
CA ASN A 290 7.43 17.51 -8.77
C ASN A 290 7.29 16.52 -7.60
N THR A 291 7.12 17.07 -6.40
CA THR A 291 6.90 16.33 -5.16
C THR A 291 5.41 16.21 -4.84
N VAL A 292 5.05 15.33 -3.91
CA VAL A 292 3.66 15.05 -3.52
C VAL A 292 3.06 16.15 -2.64
N ASP A 293 1.72 16.23 -2.61
CA ASP A 293 0.97 17.13 -1.74
C ASP A 293 0.69 16.48 -0.36
N PHE A 294 0.64 15.16 -0.29
CA PHE A 294 0.40 14.38 0.92
C PHE A 294 1.00 12.97 0.80
N LEU A 295 1.14 12.28 1.95
CA LEU A 295 1.56 10.88 2.00
C LEU A 295 0.42 9.97 2.49
N GLY A 296 0.26 8.82 1.84
CA GLY A 296 -0.35 7.64 2.43
C GLY A 296 0.75 6.73 3.00
N VAL A 297 0.52 6.16 4.17
CA VAL A 297 1.44 5.23 4.80
C VAL A 297 0.74 3.91 5.08
N ASN A 298 1.28 2.83 4.54
CA ASN A 298 0.91 1.48 4.93
C ASN A 298 1.90 0.98 5.98
N TYR A 299 1.38 0.49 7.11
CA TYR A 299 2.19 -0.09 8.15
C TYR A 299 1.57 -1.40 8.66
N TYR A 300 2.37 -2.46 8.71
CA TYR A 300 1.96 -3.77 9.24
C TYR A 300 2.92 -4.30 10.30
N HIS A 301 4.22 -4.22 10.04
CA HIS A 301 5.28 -4.71 10.93
C HIS A 301 6.59 -3.95 10.72
N PRO A 302 7.50 -3.93 11.71
CA PRO A 302 8.82 -3.33 11.55
C PRO A 302 9.76 -4.28 10.79
N LYS A 303 10.92 -3.76 10.37
CA LYS A 303 12.10 -4.57 10.05
C LYS A 303 13.03 -4.58 11.26
N ARG A 304 13.52 -5.75 11.64
CA ARG A 304 14.56 -5.90 12.65
C ARG A 304 15.82 -6.41 12.00
N VAL A 305 16.93 -5.72 12.22
CA VAL A 305 18.16 -5.99 11.48
C VAL A 305 19.40 -5.98 12.37
N GLN A 306 20.42 -6.66 11.90
CA GLN A 306 21.76 -6.71 12.47
C GLN A 306 22.79 -6.64 11.35
N ALA A 307 24.05 -6.44 11.69
CA ALA A 307 25.16 -6.48 10.76
C ALA A 307 25.20 -7.82 10.02
N GLN A 308 25.51 -7.79 8.72
CA GLN A 308 25.74 -8.99 7.92
C GLN A 308 27.10 -9.59 8.26
N ALA A 309 27.11 -10.87 8.62
CA ALA A 309 28.35 -11.57 8.98
C ALA A 309 29.16 -12.03 7.74
N ASN A 310 28.43 -12.34 6.64
CA ASN A 310 29.03 -12.87 5.40
C ASN A 310 28.61 -12.00 4.20
N PRO A 311 29.06 -10.74 4.12
CA PRO A 311 28.64 -9.83 3.05
C PRO A 311 29.05 -10.28 1.64
N GLU A 312 30.15 -11.05 1.52
CA GLU A 312 30.66 -11.56 0.25
C GLU A 312 29.69 -12.48 -0.49
N GLU A 313 28.81 -13.18 0.22
CA GLU A 313 27.78 -14.04 -0.38
C GLU A 313 26.75 -13.29 -1.23
N TYR A 314 26.63 -11.95 -1.02
CA TYR A 314 25.62 -11.09 -1.63
C TYR A 314 26.21 -10.06 -2.60
N GLN A 315 27.50 -10.17 -2.92
CA GLN A 315 28.19 -9.24 -3.83
C GLN A 315 28.02 -9.63 -5.31
N THR A 316 27.89 -10.94 -5.59
CA THR A 316 27.76 -11.44 -6.95
C THR A 316 26.78 -12.62 -7.03
N PRO A 317 25.56 -12.42 -7.56
CA PRO A 317 25.00 -11.13 -8.00
C PRO A 317 24.80 -10.17 -6.82
N TRP A 318 24.88 -8.87 -7.10
CA TRP A 318 24.69 -7.84 -6.07
C TRP A 318 23.29 -7.92 -5.44
N MET A 319 23.26 -7.94 -4.11
CA MET A 319 22.04 -7.90 -3.31
C MET A 319 22.19 -6.92 -2.15
N PRO A 320 21.11 -6.23 -1.72
CA PRO A 320 21.16 -5.33 -0.57
C PRO A 320 21.51 -6.06 0.74
N ASP A 321 21.26 -7.37 0.80
CA ASP A 321 21.56 -8.25 1.94
C ASP A 321 23.04 -8.26 2.35
N GLN A 322 23.95 -7.79 1.50
CA GLN A 322 25.35 -7.62 1.89
C GLN A 322 25.56 -6.59 3.01
N TYR A 323 24.60 -5.71 3.24
CA TYR A 323 24.67 -4.63 4.23
C TYR A 323 23.91 -4.91 5.51
N PHE A 324 23.01 -5.88 5.52
CA PHE A 324 22.21 -6.23 6.69
C PHE A 324 21.81 -7.70 6.66
N LYS A 325 21.42 -8.19 7.84
CA LYS A 325 20.74 -9.47 8.01
C LYS A 325 19.52 -9.25 8.89
N GLU A 326 18.42 -9.91 8.59
CA GLU A 326 17.26 -9.91 9.46
C GLU A 326 17.59 -10.46 10.84
N TYR A 327 16.98 -9.91 11.85
CA TYR A 327 17.16 -10.26 13.25
C TYR A 327 15.81 -10.59 13.89
N GLU A 328 15.73 -11.74 14.52
CA GLU A 328 14.55 -12.15 15.29
C GLU A 328 14.68 -11.69 16.75
N TRP A 329 13.98 -10.59 17.09
CA TRP A 329 13.95 -10.12 18.46
C TRP A 329 13.22 -11.14 19.36
N PRO A 330 13.85 -11.70 20.44
CA PRO A 330 13.26 -12.75 21.24
C PRO A 330 11.95 -12.35 21.94
N GLU A 331 11.79 -11.06 22.27
CA GLU A 331 10.62 -10.53 22.98
C GLU A 331 9.52 -10.01 22.04
N ARG A 332 9.65 -10.24 20.70
CA ARG A 332 8.66 -9.79 19.74
C ARG A 332 7.30 -10.47 19.96
N ARG A 333 6.24 -9.69 19.91
CA ARG A 333 4.88 -10.23 19.87
C ARG A 333 4.50 -10.53 18.42
N MET A 334 4.17 -11.77 18.13
CA MET A 334 3.86 -12.21 16.78
C MET A 334 2.36 -12.36 16.58
N ASN A 335 1.87 -11.99 15.39
CA ASN A 335 0.61 -12.48 14.87
C ASN A 335 0.81 -13.96 14.47
N PRO A 336 0.25 -14.93 15.21
CA PRO A 336 0.55 -16.34 14.96
C PRO A 336 -0.03 -16.86 13.65
N TYR A 337 -0.98 -16.13 13.05
CA TYR A 337 -1.68 -16.53 11.83
C TYR A 337 -0.98 -16.07 10.54
N ARG A 338 -0.36 -14.89 10.59
CA ARG A 338 0.30 -14.28 9.42
C ARG A 338 1.83 -14.33 9.50
N GLY A 339 2.36 -14.52 10.72
CA GLY A 339 3.81 -14.53 10.97
C GLY A 339 4.45 -13.14 10.99
N TRP A 340 3.66 -12.08 11.19
CA TRP A 340 4.15 -10.71 11.30
C TRP A 340 4.24 -10.27 12.76
N GLU A 341 5.27 -9.48 13.07
CA GLU A 341 5.41 -8.86 14.38
C GLU A 341 4.33 -7.79 14.58
N ILE A 342 3.66 -7.81 15.74
CA ILE A 342 2.74 -6.75 16.17
C ILE A 342 3.53 -5.75 17.00
N PHE A 343 3.81 -4.57 16.41
CA PHE A 343 4.59 -3.52 17.06
C PHE A 343 3.96 -2.14 16.83
N PRO A 344 2.90 -1.80 17.60
CA PRO A 344 2.08 -0.59 17.37
C PRO A 344 2.86 0.71 17.50
N LYS A 345 3.91 0.75 18.35
CA LYS A 345 4.76 1.93 18.55
C LYS A 345 5.42 2.44 17.26
N ALA A 346 5.64 1.58 16.28
CA ALA A 346 6.25 2.00 15.02
C ALA A 346 5.42 3.06 14.27
N ILE A 347 4.08 3.07 14.42
CA ILE A 347 3.25 4.16 13.85
C ILE A 347 3.64 5.52 14.43
N TYR A 348 3.91 5.58 15.74
CA TYR A 348 4.41 6.80 16.38
C TYR A 348 5.81 7.17 15.86
N ASP A 349 6.71 6.20 15.73
CA ASP A 349 8.06 6.44 15.23
C ASP A 349 8.03 6.96 13.78
N ILE A 350 7.20 6.40 12.91
CA ILE A 350 6.95 6.90 11.54
C ILE A 350 6.42 8.34 11.59
N ALA A 351 5.42 8.62 12.41
CA ALA A 351 4.85 9.95 12.55
C ALA A 351 5.90 11.00 12.98
N MET A 352 6.80 10.61 13.90
CA MET A 352 7.89 11.50 14.34
C MET A 352 8.96 11.69 13.28
N ILE A 353 9.26 10.68 12.47
CA ILE A 353 10.14 10.80 11.30
C ILE A 353 9.53 11.78 10.29
N VAL A 354 8.27 11.58 9.90
CA VAL A 354 7.56 12.49 8.97
C VAL A 354 7.56 13.92 9.50
N LYS A 355 7.28 14.10 10.79
CA LYS A 355 7.27 15.42 11.42
C LYS A 355 8.64 16.10 11.41
N LYS A 356 9.69 15.40 11.83
CA LYS A 356 11.02 15.97 12.06
C LYS A 356 11.86 16.07 10.79
N GLU A 357 11.77 15.10 9.89
CA GLU A 357 12.66 14.99 8.74
C GLU A 357 12.01 15.40 7.41
N TYR A 358 10.66 15.44 7.35
CA TYR A 358 9.91 15.67 6.10
C TYR A 358 8.93 16.85 6.19
N GLY A 359 9.25 17.86 7.00
CA GLY A 359 8.49 19.12 7.08
C GLY A 359 7.07 18.94 7.62
N ASN A 360 6.79 17.84 8.31
CA ASN A 360 5.45 17.51 8.81
C ASN A 360 4.37 17.57 7.70
N ILE A 361 4.73 17.08 6.50
CA ILE A 361 3.78 17.01 5.38
C ILE A 361 2.47 16.34 5.83
N PRO A 362 1.29 16.78 5.33
CA PRO A 362 0.04 16.09 5.62
C PRO A 362 0.12 14.60 5.23
N TRP A 363 -0.33 13.72 6.10
CA TRP A 363 -0.28 12.29 5.85
C TRP A 363 -1.42 11.53 6.53
N PHE A 364 -1.68 10.33 6.10
CA PHE A 364 -2.65 9.44 6.74
C PHE A 364 -2.15 8.00 6.72
N ILE A 365 -2.63 7.17 7.64
CA ILE A 365 -2.48 5.73 7.54
C ILE A 365 -3.41 5.25 6.42
N SER A 366 -2.82 4.79 5.33
CA SER A 366 -3.55 4.27 4.17
C SER A 366 -3.88 2.79 4.29
N GLU A 367 -3.07 2.05 5.05
CA GLU A 367 -3.35 0.67 5.44
C GLU A 367 -2.72 0.34 6.78
N ASN A 368 -3.50 -0.32 7.63
CA ASN A 368 -3.04 -1.04 8.81
C ASN A 368 -4.10 -2.11 9.13
N GLY A 369 -3.69 -3.33 9.45
CA GLY A 369 -4.63 -4.42 9.69
C GLY A 369 -3.98 -5.71 10.14
N MET A 370 -4.82 -6.63 10.60
CA MET A 370 -4.41 -7.93 11.12
C MET A 370 -5.07 -9.05 10.31
N GLY A 371 -4.25 -9.86 9.62
CA GLY A 371 -4.71 -11.05 8.92
C GLY A 371 -4.84 -12.23 9.86
N VAL A 372 -5.97 -12.92 9.83
CA VAL A 372 -6.25 -14.07 10.68
C VAL A 372 -6.73 -15.25 9.85
N GLU A 373 -6.14 -16.41 10.10
CA GLU A 373 -6.48 -17.66 9.41
C GLU A 373 -7.68 -18.34 10.07
N ASN A 374 -8.53 -18.96 9.23
CA ASN A 374 -9.68 -19.75 9.69
C ASN A 374 -10.60 -19.01 10.67
N GLU A 375 -11.03 -17.82 10.33
CA GLU A 375 -11.92 -16.99 11.17
C GLU A 375 -13.30 -17.62 11.42
N ALA A 376 -13.70 -18.61 10.61
CA ALA A 376 -14.97 -19.32 10.82
C ALA A 376 -15.09 -19.94 12.22
N ARG A 377 -13.98 -20.31 12.87
CA ARG A 377 -13.95 -20.82 14.25
C ARG A 377 -14.41 -19.80 15.31
N PHE A 378 -14.45 -18.53 14.95
CA PHE A 378 -14.88 -17.44 15.83
C PHE A 378 -16.33 -16.99 15.57
N ILE A 379 -17.09 -17.73 14.75
CA ILE A 379 -18.51 -17.44 14.52
C ILE A 379 -19.26 -17.75 15.80
N GLY A 380 -19.92 -16.72 16.37
CA GLY A 380 -20.78 -16.83 17.53
C GLY A 380 -22.17 -17.41 17.18
N GLU A 381 -22.99 -17.65 18.20
CA GLU A 381 -24.37 -18.16 18.04
C GLU A 381 -25.26 -17.29 17.15
N ASN A 382 -24.96 -15.99 17.06
CA ASN A 382 -25.64 -15.02 16.21
C ASN A 382 -25.18 -15.05 14.75
N GLY A 383 -24.27 -15.96 14.37
CA GLY A 383 -23.70 -16.07 13.02
C GLY A 383 -22.69 -14.96 12.65
N VAL A 384 -22.23 -14.18 13.62
CA VAL A 384 -21.26 -13.10 13.43
C VAL A 384 -19.88 -13.55 13.93
N ILE A 385 -18.82 -13.20 13.20
CA ILE A 385 -17.43 -13.43 13.64
C ILE A 385 -17.11 -12.49 14.81
N ASP A 386 -16.76 -13.07 15.95
CA ASP A 386 -16.32 -12.36 17.17
C ASP A 386 -14.81 -12.13 17.12
N ASP A 387 -14.40 -11.13 16.34
CA ASP A 387 -12.99 -10.78 16.08
C ASP A 387 -12.46 -9.74 17.07
N VAL A 388 -12.60 -9.98 18.37
CA VAL A 388 -12.10 -9.09 19.43
C VAL A 388 -10.59 -8.84 19.32
N TYR A 389 -9.82 -9.84 18.88
CA TYR A 389 -8.37 -9.73 18.64
C TYR A 389 -8.03 -8.61 17.61
N ARG A 390 -8.92 -8.37 16.64
CA ARG A 390 -8.77 -7.29 15.65
C ARG A 390 -9.08 -5.94 16.26
N ILE A 391 -10.05 -5.86 17.16
CA ILE A 391 -10.36 -4.64 17.92
C ILE A 391 -9.15 -4.24 18.77
N GLU A 392 -8.59 -5.18 19.53
CA GLU A 392 -7.39 -4.97 20.37
C GLU A 392 -6.21 -4.47 19.52
N PHE A 393 -5.98 -5.10 18.35
CA PHE A 393 -4.94 -4.67 17.42
C PHE A 393 -5.13 -3.20 16.99
N TYR A 394 -6.34 -2.82 16.59
CA TYR A 394 -6.62 -1.46 16.16
C TYR A 394 -6.53 -0.46 17.31
N GLU A 395 -7.04 -0.78 18.48
CA GLU A 395 -6.94 0.10 19.66
C GLU A 395 -5.48 0.43 20.00
N GLU A 396 -4.61 -0.56 20.02
CA GLU A 396 -3.18 -0.36 20.34
C GLU A 396 -2.50 0.54 19.28
N HIS A 397 -2.75 0.33 18.00
CA HIS A 397 -2.16 1.15 16.94
C HIS A 397 -2.71 2.58 16.96
N LEU A 398 -4.01 2.74 17.16
CA LEU A 398 -4.66 4.06 17.25
C LEU A 398 -4.22 4.84 18.51
N ARG A 399 -3.92 4.18 19.62
CA ARG A 399 -3.35 4.85 20.81
C ARG A 399 -2.00 5.53 20.48
N TRP A 400 -1.11 4.83 19.79
CA TRP A 400 0.18 5.39 19.38
C TRP A 400 0.03 6.49 18.32
N LEU A 401 -0.90 6.33 17.39
CA LEU A 401 -1.21 7.37 16.41
C LEU A 401 -1.76 8.63 17.09
N HIS A 402 -2.71 8.47 18.01
CA HIS A 402 -3.26 9.58 18.80
C HIS A 402 -2.16 10.35 19.55
N LYS A 403 -1.26 9.61 20.22
CA LYS A 403 -0.11 10.23 20.90
C LYS A 403 0.74 11.06 19.93
N ALA A 404 1.02 10.55 18.74
CA ALA A 404 1.77 11.29 17.74
C ALA A 404 1.05 12.57 17.27
N ILE A 405 -0.28 12.52 17.14
CA ILE A 405 -1.11 13.67 16.78
C ILE A 405 -1.12 14.71 17.91
N GLU A 406 -1.27 14.28 19.17
CA GLU A 406 -1.15 15.18 20.34
C GLU A 406 0.22 15.88 20.38
N GLU A 407 1.27 15.21 19.95
CA GLU A 407 2.62 15.77 19.82
C GLU A 407 2.83 16.57 18.52
N GLY A 408 1.78 16.84 17.76
CA GLY A 408 1.76 17.74 16.61
C GLY A 408 2.09 17.12 15.27
N SER A 409 2.00 15.79 15.10
CA SER A 409 2.05 15.15 13.77
C SER A 409 0.82 15.53 12.96
N HIS A 410 1.02 15.89 11.69
CA HIS A 410 -0.06 16.29 10.78
C HIS A 410 -0.73 15.07 10.12
N CYS A 411 -1.12 14.09 10.93
CA CYS A 411 -1.90 12.94 10.47
C CYS A 411 -3.38 13.29 10.45
N PHE A 412 -4.02 13.15 9.27
CA PHE A 412 -5.41 13.54 9.07
C PHE A 412 -6.38 12.37 8.87
N GLY A 413 -5.91 11.12 8.92
CA GLY A 413 -6.78 9.98 8.72
C GLY A 413 -6.14 8.62 9.02
N TYR A 414 -7.02 7.65 9.14
CA TYR A 414 -6.67 6.24 9.34
C TYR A 414 -7.58 5.36 8.51
N HIS A 415 -7.01 4.60 7.58
CA HIS A 415 -7.70 3.58 6.81
C HIS A 415 -7.28 2.20 7.29
N ALA A 416 -8.26 1.39 7.68
CA ALA A 416 -8.03 0.00 7.98
C ALA A 416 -7.83 -0.82 6.69
N TRP A 417 -6.90 -1.76 6.71
CA TRP A 417 -6.84 -2.82 5.73
C TRP A 417 -7.51 -4.07 6.30
N THR A 418 -8.67 -4.44 5.84
CA THR A 418 -9.43 -3.92 4.70
C THR A 418 -10.92 -3.81 5.07
N VAL A 419 -11.74 -3.21 4.22
CA VAL A 419 -13.17 -3.05 4.50
C VAL A 419 -13.89 -4.40 4.52
N PHE A 420 -13.72 -5.22 3.50
CA PHE A 420 -14.26 -6.59 3.40
C PHE A 420 -13.16 -7.57 3.04
N ASP A 421 -13.33 -8.84 3.42
CA ASP A 421 -12.35 -9.86 3.08
C ASP A 421 -12.08 -9.86 1.58
N CYS A 422 -10.82 -9.80 1.18
CA CYS A 422 -10.39 -9.71 -0.20
C CYS A 422 -9.32 -10.76 -0.53
N TRP A 423 -9.10 -10.96 -1.81
CA TRP A 423 -8.02 -11.80 -2.31
C TRP A 423 -6.66 -11.17 -1.99
N SER A 424 -5.80 -11.91 -1.29
CA SER A 424 -4.52 -11.40 -0.76
C SER A 424 -3.31 -12.01 -1.47
N TRP A 425 -3.24 -11.85 -2.79
CA TRP A 425 -2.17 -12.33 -3.65
C TRP A 425 -2.01 -13.87 -3.53
N ASN A 426 -0.79 -14.40 -3.47
CA ASN A 426 -0.53 -15.82 -3.29
C ASN A 426 -1.05 -16.39 -1.95
N ASN A 427 -1.28 -15.55 -0.96
CA ASN A 427 -1.98 -15.93 0.27
C ASN A 427 -3.48 -16.17 0.03
N ALA A 428 -4.03 -15.71 -1.09
CA ALA A 428 -5.44 -15.81 -1.49
C ALA A 428 -6.38 -15.40 -0.32
N TYR A 429 -7.14 -16.36 0.21
CA TYR A 429 -8.06 -16.14 1.34
C TYR A 429 -7.63 -16.87 2.61
N LYS A 430 -6.38 -17.30 2.71
CA LYS A 430 -5.86 -17.93 3.91
C LYS A 430 -6.02 -17.03 5.14
N ASN A 431 -5.59 -15.77 5.01
CA ASN A 431 -5.76 -14.76 6.05
C ASN A 431 -6.85 -13.77 5.67
N ARG A 432 -7.78 -13.53 6.59
CA ARG A 432 -8.88 -12.59 6.48
C ARG A 432 -8.55 -11.32 7.24
N TYR A 433 -8.82 -10.17 6.64
CA TYR A 433 -8.49 -8.85 7.20
C TYR A 433 -9.71 -7.95 7.39
N GLY A 434 -10.83 -8.27 6.74
CA GLY A 434 -11.98 -7.39 6.61
C GLY A 434 -12.71 -7.11 7.92
N PHE A 435 -13.33 -5.93 8.02
CA PHE A 435 -14.42 -5.66 8.95
C PHE A 435 -15.71 -6.39 8.57
N ILE A 436 -15.81 -6.75 7.31
CA ILE A 436 -16.96 -7.44 6.72
C ILE A 436 -16.43 -8.76 6.14
N SER A 437 -17.00 -9.87 6.60
CA SER A 437 -16.66 -11.17 6.02
C SER A 437 -17.35 -11.35 4.68
N VAL A 438 -16.68 -12.06 3.78
CA VAL A 438 -17.22 -12.47 2.47
C VAL A 438 -17.20 -13.99 2.40
N ASP A 439 -18.36 -14.57 2.23
CA ASP A 439 -18.51 -15.99 1.91
C ASP A 439 -18.14 -16.22 0.44
N LEU A 440 -17.19 -17.11 0.18
CA LEU A 440 -16.63 -17.27 -1.17
C LEU A 440 -17.57 -17.99 -2.15
N GLU A 441 -18.51 -18.80 -1.64
CA GLU A 441 -19.46 -19.53 -2.47
C GLU A 441 -20.68 -18.67 -2.82
N THR A 442 -21.25 -18.03 -1.80
CA THR A 442 -22.50 -17.26 -1.91
C THR A 442 -22.28 -15.78 -2.15
N GLN A 443 -21.08 -15.29 -1.91
CA GLN A 443 -20.69 -13.88 -1.91
C GLN A 443 -21.45 -13.03 -0.86
N LYS A 444 -22.06 -13.68 0.13
CA LYS A 444 -22.76 -13.00 1.23
C LYS A 444 -21.78 -12.20 2.08
N ARG A 445 -22.17 -10.97 2.40
CA ARG A 445 -21.44 -10.08 3.31
C ARG A 445 -22.03 -10.15 4.71
N THR A 446 -21.16 -10.19 5.73
CA THR A 446 -21.59 -10.12 7.13
C THR A 446 -20.64 -9.22 7.91
N ILE A 447 -21.18 -8.17 8.56
CA ILE A 447 -20.37 -7.26 9.38
C ILE A 447 -19.87 -8.02 10.61
N LYS A 448 -18.54 -8.03 10.83
CA LYS A 448 -17.89 -8.63 12.00
C LYS A 448 -18.04 -7.72 13.23
N ARG A 449 -17.70 -8.22 14.42
CA ARG A 449 -17.72 -7.42 15.66
C ARG A 449 -16.82 -6.18 15.55
N SER A 450 -15.65 -6.30 14.93
CA SER A 450 -14.74 -5.18 14.69
C SER A 450 -15.36 -4.09 13.82
N GLY A 451 -16.17 -4.42 12.82
CA GLY A 451 -16.90 -3.43 12.02
C GLY A 451 -17.92 -2.64 12.85
N ARG A 452 -18.64 -3.31 13.77
CA ARG A 452 -19.55 -2.64 14.72
C ARG A 452 -18.83 -1.76 15.72
N TRP A 453 -17.64 -2.16 16.15
CA TRP A 453 -16.77 -1.34 16.98
C TRP A 453 -16.26 -0.12 16.22
N TYR A 454 -15.81 -0.29 14.97
CA TYR A 454 -15.29 0.80 14.15
C TYR A 454 -16.35 1.88 13.89
N ARG A 455 -17.62 1.47 13.72
CA ARG A 455 -18.76 2.41 13.68
C ARG A 455 -18.79 3.31 14.91
N LYS A 456 -18.67 2.74 16.12
CA LYS A 456 -18.65 3.51 17.36
C LYS A 456 -17.46 4.47 17.44
N VAL A 457 -16.29 4.05 16.96
CA VAL A 457 -15.09 4.90 16.92
C VAL A 457 -15.33 6.09 15.99
N SER A 458 -15.84 5.85 14.79
CA SER A 458 -16.15 6.91 13.82
C SER A 458 -17.19 7.89 14.34
N ASP A 459 -18.33 7.41 14.86
CA ASP A 459 -19.40 8.25 15.40
C ASP A 459 -18.96 9.14 16.56
N ASN A 460 -18.05 8.62 17.41
CA ASN A 460 -17.50 9.34 18.57
C ASN A 460 -16.25 10.15 18.25
N ASN A 461 -15.75 10.09 17.01
CA ASN A 461 -14.46 10.60 16.60
C ASN A 461 -13.32 10.20 17.59
N GLY A 462 -13.38 8.93 18.03
CA GLY A 462 -12.44 8.40 19.03
C GLY A 462 -13.04 7.27 19.87
N PHE A 463 -12.32 6.88 20.92
CA PHE A 463 -12.71 5.75 21.79
C PHE A 463 -12.18 5.91 23.21
N GLU A 464 -12.73 5.14 24.15
CA GLU A 464 -12.28 5.13 25.55
C GLU A 464 -11.19 4.09 25.76
N VAL A 465 -10.20 4.45 26.54
CA VAL A 465 -9.11 3.55 26.97
C VAL A 465 -9.01 3.51 28.50
N GLU A 466 -8.65 2.36 29.03
CA GLU A 466 -8.28 2.25 30.45
C GLU A 466 -6.87 2.81 30.62
N ILE A 467 -6.71 3.67 31.64
CA ILE A 467 -5.40 4.16 32.08
C ILE A 467 -5.06 3.40 33.34
N GLU A 468 -3.94 2.65 33.31
CA GLU A 468 -3.31 2.15 34.52
C GLU A 468 -2.83 3.35 35.34
N GLU A 469 -3.11 3.36 36.65
CA GLU A 469 -2.68 4.40 37.57
C GLU A 469 -1.17 4.32 37.82
#